data_22502150f81efa4d07bda645c533983e
#
_entry.id   22502150f81efa4d07bda645c533983e
#
_cell.length_a   1.000
_cell.length_b   1.000
_cell.length_c   1.000
_cell.angle_alpha   90.00
_cell.angle_beta   90.00
_cell.angle_gamma   90.00
#
_symmetry.space_group_name_H-M   'P 1'
#
loop_
_entity.id
_entity.type
_entity.pdbx_description
1 polymer ?
#
loop_
_entity_poly.entity_id
_entity_poly.type
_entity_poly.pdbx_seq_one_letter_code
_entity_poly.pdbx_strand_id
1 'polypeptide(L)'
;EAIEGNMQTTTVVSNGVVILQLDNFSRFFEILFLAAILLACMASLDRIPAHTFEGKKTLEELYDNRRQADFYILMLTTAIGMCTVALAQDLFVLFVGLELASLATYVLVGFHKESKAGAESGVKYFITGSVASGVGLYGLSLLYLEFGSLQLTTIAENWSESSVLGLIALGLVLVGF
;
A
#
# COMPACT_ATOMS: atom_id res chain seq x y z
N GLU A 1 -1.22 -5.20 -42.77
CA GLU A 1 -0.99 -3.95 -41.98
C GLU A 1 -1.61 -4.14 -40.62
N ALA A 2 -0.76 -4.50 -39.63
CA ALA A 2 -1.13 -4.66 -38.25
C ALA A 2 -1.36 -3.28 -37.66
N ILE A 3 -2.56 -3.04 -37.13
CA ILE A 3 -2.84 -1.87 -36.29
C ILE A 3 -2.09 -2.13 -34.98
N GLU A 4 -0.84 -1.72 -34.90
CA GLU A 4 -0.16 -1.50 -33.64
C GLU A 4 -0.84 -0.35 -32.92
N GLY A 5 -1.83 -0.67 -32.10
CA GLY A 5 -2.35 0.25 -31.13
C GLY A 5 -1.26 0.63 -30.15
N ASN A 6 -0.62 1.75 -30.40
CA ASN A 6 0.35 2.39 -29.53
C ASN A 6 -0.36 2.76 -28.21
N MET A 7 -0.49 1.79 -27.29
CA MET A 7 -0.96 2.05 -25.93
C MET A 7 0.19 2.78 -25.22
N GLN A 8 0.04 4.10 -25.11
CA GLN A 8 1.00 4.99 -24.46
C GLN A 8 1.21 4.53 -23.02
N THR A 9 2.37 3.93 -22.74
CA THR A 9 2.85 3.74 -21.39
C THR A 9 3.22 5.11 -20.82
N THR A 10 2.53 5.53 -19.77
CA THR A 10 2.86 6.75 -19.06
C THR A 10 3.85 6.41 -17.95
N THR A 11 5.02 7.02 -17.98
CA THR A 11 6.09 6.79 -16.99
C THR A 11 6.37 8.04 -16.20
N VAL A 12 6.59 7.89 -14.89
CA VAL A 12 7.13 8.94 -14.02
C VAL A 12 8.61 8.66 -13.81
N VAL A 13 9.45 9.61 -14.23
CA VAL A 13 10.91 9.48 -14.20
C VAL A 13 11.49 10.51 -13.23
N SER A 14 12.38 10.07 -12.35
CA SER A 14 13.18 10.94 -11.49
C SER A 14 14.66 10.63 -11.70
N ASN A 15 15.47 11.67 -12.00
CA ASN A 15 16.90 11.54 -12.28
C ASN A 15 17.26 10.50 -13.37
N GLY A 16 16.41 10.35 -14.39
CA GLY A 16 16.60 9.35 -15.45
C GLY A 16 16.16 7.92 -15.10
N VAL A 17 15.62 7.71 -13.91
CA VAL A 17 15.15 6.42 -13.39
C VAL A 17 13.62 6.37 -13.47
N VAL A 18 13.05 5.30 -14.05
CA VAL A 18 11.60 5.09 -14.08
C VAL A 18 11.17 4.60 -12.71
N ILE A 19 10.39 5.39 -12.01
CA ILE A 19 9.90 5.09 -10.65
C ILE A 19 8.53 4.42 -10.70
N LEU A 20 7.62 4.97 -11.51
CA LEU A 20 6.26 4.49 -11.70
C LEU A 20 5.96 4.32 -13.17
N GLN A 21 5.28 3.25 -13.53
CA GLN A 21 4.89 2.95 -14.90
C GLN A 21 3.44 2.53 -14.97
N LEU A 22 2.68 3.19 -15.82
CA LEU A 22 1.30 2.83 -16.13
C LEU A 22 1.27 2.00 -17.39
N ASP A 23 1.10 0.70 -17.27
CA ASP A 23 0.93 -0.26 -18.36
C ASP A 23 -0.40 -1.04 -18.22
N ASN A 24 -0.64 -2.03 -19.07
CA ASN A 24 -1.87 -2.84 -19.00
C ASN A 24 -1.94 -3.70 -17.74
N PHE A 25 -0.80 -4.13 -17.23
CA PHE A 25 -0.71 -4.93 -16.02
C PHE A 25 -1.08 -4.06 -14.80
N SER A 26 -0.47 -2.90 -14.65
CA SER A 26 -0.78 -1.97 -13.56
C SER A 26 -2.22 -1.48 -13.61
N ARG A 27 -2.77 -1.16 -14.80
CA ARG A 27 -4.17 -0.77 -14.97
C ARG A 27 -5.14 -1.85 -14.51
N PHE A 28 -4.85 -3.10 -14.81
CA PHE A 28 -5.68 -4.22 -14.35
C PHE A 28 -5.73 -4.28 -12.82
N PHE A 29 -4.57 -4.16 -12.14
CA PHE A 29 -4.52 -4.17 -10.68
C PHE A 29 -5.13 -2.93 -10.06
N GLU A 30 -4.93 -1.74 -10.64
CA GLU A 30 -5.58 -0.50 -10.18
C GLU A 30 -7.11 -0.63 -10.19
N ILE A 31 -7.69 -1.11 -11.30
CA ILE A 31 -9.13 -1.33 -11.40
C ILE A 31 -9.60 -2.34 -10.35
N LEU A 32 -8.86 -3.43 -10.17
CA LEU A 32 -9.16 -4.45 -9.17
C LEU A 32 -9.16 -3.86 -7.74
N PHE A 33 -8.12 -3.11 -7.38
CA PHE A 33 -8.00 -2.51 -6.06
C PHE A 33 -9.06 -1.44 -5.82
N LEU A 34 -9.30 -0.57 -6.78
CA LEU A 34 -10.35 0.45 -6.67
C LEU A 34 -11.75 -0.17 -6.56
N ALA A 35 -12.02 -1.25 -7.31
CA ALA A 35 -13.28 -1.99 -7.19
C ALA A 35 -13.42 -2.65 -5.80
N ALA A 36 -12.35 -3.26 -5.27
CA ALA A 36 -12.36 -3.84 -3.93
C ALA A 36 -12.62 -2.79 -2.84
N ILE A 37 -11.95 -1.64 -2.92
CA ILE A 37 -12.16 -0.53 -1.97
C ILE A 37 -13.58 0.04 -2.10
N LEU A 38 -14.10 0.19 -3.32
CA LEU A 38 -15.48 0.63 -3.55
C LEU A 38 -16.49 -0.32 -2.89
N LEU A 39 -16.32 -1.64 -3.09
CA LEU A 39 -17.18 -2.65 -2.46
C LEU A 39 -17.06 -2.60 -0.92
N ALA A 40 -15.86 -2.44 -0.39
CA ALA A 40 -15.66 -2.30 1.04
C ALA A 40 -16.31 -1.03 1.60
N CYS A 41 -16.21 0.10 0.89
CA CYS A 41 -16.92 1.34 1.25
C CYS A 41 -18.43 1.15 1.23
N MET A 42 -19.00 0.50 0.20
CA MET A 42 -20.43 0.21 0.14
C MET A 42 -20.89 -0.70 1.28
N ALA A 43 -20.12 -1.73 1.61
CA ALA A 43 -20.41 -2.64 2.73
C ALA A 43 -20.30 -1.96 4.10
N SER A 44 -19.57 -0.86 4.20
CA SER A 44 -19.39 -0.11 5.46
C SER A 44 -20.50 0.92 5.74
N LEU A 45 -21.33 1.29 4.73
CA LEU A 45 -22.35 2.34 4.87
C LEU A 45 -23.36 2.05 5.99
N ASP A 46 -23.78 0.78 6.14
CA ASP A 46 -24.72 0.38 7.18
C ASP A 46 -24.07 0.21 8.57
N ARG A 47 -22.74 0.11 8.62
CA ARG A 47 -21.98 -0.14 9.85
C ARG A 47 -21.53 1.14 10.54
N ILE A 48 -21.41 2.23 9.77
CA ILE A 48 -21.01 3.54 10.24
C ILE A 48 -22.07 4.53 9.76
N PRO A 49 -23.22 4.64 10.48
CA PRO A 49 -24.32 5.49 10.07
C PRO A 49 -23.90 6.95 10.07
N ALA A 50 -24.23 7.65 8.95
CA ALA A 50 -24.19 9.09 8.92
C ALA A 50 -25.40 9.61 9.68
N HIS A 51 -25.21 10.34 10.78
CA HIS A 51 -26.30 11.06 11.42
C HIS A 51 -26.74 12.21 10.53
N THR A 52 -27.97 12.13 10.00
CA THR A 52 -28.62 13.21 9.28
C THR A 52 -28.88 14.38 10.21
N PHE A 53 -28.42 15.57 9.82
CA PHE A 53 -28.55 16.78 10.61
C PHE A 53 -30.01 17.29 10.63
N GLU A 54 -30.82 16.82 11.57
CA GLU A 54 -32.06 17.48 11.95
C GLU A 54 -31.91 18.03 13.37
N GLY A 55 -31.54 19.32 13.50
CA GLY A 55 -31.56 20.00 14.78
C GLY A 55 -30.19 20.52 15.27
N LYS A 56 -30.14 20.99 16.52
CA LYS A 56 -28.91 21.49 17.15
C LYS A 56 -27.87 20.38 17.29
N LYS A 57 -26.70 20.59 16.68
CA LYS A 57 -25.56 19.69 16.76
C LYS A 57 -25.15 19.45 18.21
N THR A 58 -25.33 18.25 18.70
CA THR A 58 -24.74 17.82 19.98
C THR A 58 -23.25 17.50 19.77
N LEU A 59 -22.44 17.59 20.81
CA LEU A 59 -21.02 17.23 20.73
C LEU A 59 -20.83 15.76 20.31
N GLU A 60 -21.72 14.87 20.69
CA GLU A 60 -21.70 13.43 20.32
C GLU A 60 -21.88 13.25 18.81
N GLU A 61 -22.82 13.95 18.16
CA GLU A 61 -23.03 13.91 16.70
C GLU A 61 -21.81 14.42 15.92
N LEU A 62 -21.10 15.44 16.46
CA LEU A 62 -19.87 15.94 15.86
C LEU A 62 -18.74 14.91 15.95
N TYR A 63 -18.64 14.16 17.05
CA TYR A 63 -17.65 13.08 17.21
C TYR A 63 -17.93 11.92 16.26
N ASP A 64 -19.17 11.49 16.10
CA ASP A 64 -19.55 10.39 15.22
C ASP A 64 -19.31 10.74 13.74
N ASN A 65 -19.64 11.93 13.31
CA ASN A 65 -19.36 12.38 11.94
C ASN A 65 -17.86 12.47 11.64
N ARG A 66 -17.05 12.94 12.59
CA ARG A 66 -15.60 12.96 12.44
C ARG A 66 -15.04 11.55 12.35
N ARG A 67 -15.51 10.63 13.16
CA ARG A 67 -15.10 9.23 13.15
C ARG A 67 -15.41 8.55 11.82
N GLN A 68 -16.57 8.85 11.21
CA GLN A 68 -16.92 8.37 9.88
C GLN A 68 -15.95 8.90 8.81
N ALA A 69 -15.63 10.19 8.84
CA ALA A 69 -14.67 10.79 7.91
C ALA A 69 -13.29 10.15 8.06
N ASP A 70 -12.81 9.96 9.28
CA ASP A 70 -11.51 9.32 9.56
C ASP A 70 -11.45 7.89 8.99
N PHE A 71 -12.55 7.12 9.09
CA PHE A 71 -12.63 5.77 8.50
C PHE A 71 -12.44 5.79 6.97
N TYR A 72 -13.19 6.66 6.26
CA TYR A 72 -13.08 6.73 4.81
C TYR A 72 -11.76 7.32 4.33
N ILE A 73 -11.15 8.23 5.09
CA ILE A 73 -9.80 8.74 4.80
C ILE A 73 -8.79 7.59 4.87
N LEU A 74 -8.85 6.73 5.88
CA LEU A 74 -7.97 5.57 5.99
C LEU A 74 -8.19 4.57 4.85
N MET A 75 -9.44 4.32 4.46
CA MET A 75 -9.76 3.47 3.30
C MET A 75 -9.15 4.04 2.00
N LEU A 76 -9.28 5.35 1.77
CA LEU A 76 -8.68 6.01 0.61
C LEU A 76 -7.16 5.99 0.66
N THR A 77 -6.55 6.16 1.85
CA THR A 77 -5.10 6.05 2.03
C THR A 77 -4.61 4.64 1.68
N THR A 78 -5.34 3.60 2.09
CA THR A 78 -5.06 2.22 1.69
C THR A 78 -5.12 2.06 0.17
N ALA A 79 -6.16 2.63 -0.49
CA ALA A 79 -6.28 2.59 -1.95
C ALA A 79 -5.07 3.24 -2.65
N ILE A 80 -4.63 4.41 -2.18
CA ILE A 80 -3.45 5.10 -2.73
C ILE A 80 -2.20 4.23 -2.59
N GLY A 81 -1.98 3.62 -1.42
CA GLY A 81 -0.86 2.71 -1.20
C GLY A 81 -0.89 1.51 -2.16
N MET A 82 -2.04 0.86 -2.34
CA MET A 82 -2.21 -0.27 -3.25
C MET A 82 -1.99 0.12 -4.73
N CYS A 83 -2.51 1.27 -5.16
CA CYS A 83 -2.26 1.79 -6.51
C CYS A 83 -0.77 2.12 -6.71
N THR A 84 -0.09 2.68 -5.71
CA THR A 84 1.35 2.94 -5.77
C THR A 84 2.13 1.64 -5.98
N VAL A 85 1.78 0.55 -5.27
CA VAL A 85 2.38 -0.78 -5.46
C VAL A 85 2.18 -1.29 -6.89
N ALA A 86 0.97 -1.13 -7.46
CA ALA A 86 0.68 -1.59 -8.81
C ALA A 86 1.48 -0.86 -9.91
N LEU A 87 1.86 0.39 -9.66
CA LEU A 87 2.63 1.23 -10.59
C LEU A 87 4.14 1.15 -10.39
N ALA A 88 4.61 0.60 -9.25
CA ALA A 88 6.02 0.67 -8.85
C ALA A 88 6.95 -0.10 -9.81
N GLN A 89 8.01 0.55 -10.26
CA GLN A 89 9.12 -0.03 -11.03
C GLN A 89 10.42 -0.10 -10.21
N ASP A 90 10.37 0.41 -9.00
CA ASP A 90 11.48 0.44 -8.05
C ASP A 90 11.02 -0.21 -6.73
N LEU A 91 11.84 -1.08 -6.15
CA LEU A 91 11.50 -1.84 -4.94
C LEU A 91 11.32 -0.93 -3.71
N PHE A 92 11.99 0.23 -3.67
CA PHE A 92 11.79 1.17 -2.56
C PHE A 92 10.43 1.85 -2.67
N VAL A 93 10.00 2.23 -3.88
CA VAL A 93 8.66 2.80 -4.12
C VAL A 93 7.57 1.77 -3.82
N LEU A 94 7.80 0.51 -4.21
CA LEU A 94 6.91 -0.61 -3.89
C LEU A 94 6.78 -0.76 -2.36
N PHE A 95 7.90 -0.76 -1.63
CA PHE A 95 7.92 -0.80 -0.17
C PHE A 95 7.13 0.36 0.45
N VAL A 96 7.36 1.59 -0.01
CA VAL A 96 6.63 2.77 0.50
C VAL A 96 5.12 2.66 0.25
N GLY A 97 4.71 2.15 -0.92
CA GLY A 97 3.29 1.89 -1.23
C GLY A 97 2.67 0.84 -0.30
N LEU A 98 3.39 -0.26 -0.03
CA LEU A 98 2.98 -1.29 0.92
C LEU A 98 2.86 -0.74 2.34
N GLU A 99 3.85 0.04 2.80
CA GLU A 99 3.81 0.66 4.12
C GLU A 99 2.64 1.63 4.28
N LEU A 100 2.37 2.44 3.26
CA LEU A 100 1.23 3.36 3.28
C LEU A 100 -0.10 2.62 3.42
N ALA A 101 -0.29 1.53 2.68
CA ALA A 101 -1.47 0.69 2.78
C ALA A 101 -1.55 -0.01 4.15
N SER A 102 -0.44 -0.56 4.63
CA SER A 102 -0.35 -1.32 5.88
C SER A 102 -0.61 -0.43 7.09
N LEU A 103 0.01 0.75 7.17
CA LEU A 103 -0.22 1.69 8.27
C LEU A 103 -1.70 2.10 8.38
N ALA A 104 -2.35 2.36 7.25
CA ALA A 104 -3.78 2.67 7.23
C ALA A 104 -4.62 1.49 7.71
N THR A 105 -4.29 0.25 7.31
CA THR A 105 -5.00 -0.96 7.75
C THR A 105 -4.77 -1.27 9.22
N TYR A 106 -3.58 -1.00 9.79
CA TYR A 106 -3.34 -1.17 11.24
C TYR A 106 -4.28 -0.30 12.06
N VAL A 107 -4.46 0.96 11.63
CA VAL A 107 -5.40 1.89 12.29
C VAL A 107 -6.84 1.43 12.10
N LEU A 108 -7.22 0.92 10.91
CA LEU A 108 -8.56 0.38 10.64
C LEU A 108 -8.90 -0.83 11.52
N VAL A 109 -7.96 -1.75 11.74
CA VAL A 109 -8.16 -2.90 12.65
C VAL A 109 -8.39 -2.44 14.09
N GLY A 110 -7.68 -1.42 14.54
CA GLY A 110 -7.86 -0.80 15.87
C GLY A 110 -8.93 0.29 15.93
N PHE A 111 -9.75 0.46 14.89
CA PHE A 111 -10.66 1.60 14.75
C PHE A 111 -11.70 1.71 15.89
N HIS A 112 -12.17 0.57 16.39
CA HIS A 112 -13.06 0.49 17.56
C HIS A 112 -12.26 0.48 18.88
N LYS A 113 -11.57 1.58 19.16
CA LYS A 113 -10.68 1.72 20.34
C LYS A 113 -11.39 1.57 21.70
N GLU A 114 -12.70 1.74 21.76
CA GLU A 114 -13.53 1.53 22.95
C GLU A 114 -13.65 0.04 23.30
N SER A 115 -13.48 -0.84 22.33
CA SER A 115 -13.42 -2.28 22.51
C SER A 115 -12.01 -2.70 22.93
N LYS A 116 -11.87 -3.35 24.09
CA LYS A 116 -10.59 -3.91 24.53
C LYS A 116 -10.00 -4.88 23.49
N ALA A 117 -10.84 -5.71 22.87
CA ALA A 117 -10.42 -6.64 21.83
C ALA A 117 -9.94 -5.90 20.57
N GLY A 118 -10.63 -4.82 20.15
CA GLY A 118 -10.23 -3.99 19.01
C GLY A 118 -8.89 -3.31 19.23
N ALA A 119 -8.70 -2.67 20.38
CA ALA A 119 -7.44 -2.03 20.76
C ALA A 119 -6.27 -3.04 20.82
N GLU A 120 -6.48 -4.21 21.43
CA GLU A 120 -5.48 -5.29 21.52
C GLU A 120 -5.12 -5.82 20.13
N SER A 121 -6.10 -6.04 19.26
CA SER A 121 -5.87 -6.51 17.89
C SER A 121 -5.08 -5.51 17.06
N GLY A 122 -5.43 -4.21 17.14
CA GLY A 122 -4.71 -3.15 16.43
C GLY A 122 -3.24 -3.06 16.85
N VAL A 123 -2.96 -3.10 18.16
CA VAL A 123 -1.57 -3.08 18.67
C VAL A 123 -0.78 -4.30 18.24
N LYS A 124 -1.36 -5.51 18.35
CA LYS A 124 -0.69 -6.75 17.91
C LYS A 124 -0.38 -6.72 16.42
N TYR A 125 -1.34 -6.28 15.60
CA TYR A 125 -1.15 -6.20 14.15
C TYR A 125 -0.08 -5.19 13.78
N PHE A 126 -0.09 -4.01 14.41
CA PHE A 126 0.93 -2.99 14.21
C PHE A 126 2.34 -3.48 14.59
N ILE A 127 2.51 -4.09 15.77
CA ILE A 127 3.83 -4.59 16.20
C ILE A 127 4.35 -5.66 15.26
N THR A 128 3.52 -6.65 14.91
CA THR A 128 3.93 -7.73 14.00
C THR A 128 4.30 -7.21 12.62
N GLY A 129 3.47 -6.31 12.06
CA GLY A 129 3.74 -5.69 10.77
C GLY A 129 5.00 -4.85 10.78
N SER A 130 5.21 -3.99 11.80
CA SER A 130 6.40 -3.15 11.90
C SER A 130 7.70 -3.97 11.99
N VAL A 131 7.68 -5.12 12.66
CA VAL A 131 8.84 -6.03 12.69
C VAL A 131 9.09 -6.63 11.31
N ALA A 132 8.03 -7.09 10.63
CA ALA A 132 8.13 -7.62 9.26
C ALA A 132 8.70 -6.56 8.29
N SER A 133 8.16 -5.35 8.31
CA SER A 133 8.65 -4.23 7.51
C SER A 133 10.12 -3.90 7.77
N GLY A 134 10.55 -3.97 9.03
CA GLY A 134 11.96 -3.80 9.40
C GLY A 134 12.87 -4.85 8.76
N VAL A 135 12.42 -6.11 8.71
CA VAL A 135 13.14 -7.21 8.03
C VAL A 135 13.16 -6.97 6.52
N GLY A 136 12.04 -6.58 5.92
CA GLY A 136 11.95 -6.26 4.49
C GLY A 136 12.87 -5.10 4.11
N LEU A 137 12.86 -4.01 4.88
CA LEU A 137 13.74 -2.86 4.64
C LEU A 137 15.23 -3.22 4.76
N TYR A 138 15.59 -4.08 5.70
CA TYR A 138 16.95 -4.62 5.79
C TYR A 138 17.29 -5.43 4.53
N GLY A 139 16.37 -6.28 4.05
CA GLY A 139 16.54 -7.00 2.79
C GLY A 139 16.75 -6.06 1.59
N LEU A 140 15.97 -4.97 1.48
CA LEU A 140 16.14 -3.94 0.45
C LEU A 140 17.53 -3.29 0.52
N SER A 141 18.04 -3.01 1.73
CA SER A 141 19.37 -2.43 1.90
C SER A 141 20.49 -3.35 1.41
N LEU A 142 20.33 -4.67 1.61
CA LEU A 142 21.27 -5.66 1.09
C LEU A 142 21.18 -5.82 -0.44
N LEU A 143 19.97 -5.74 -1.03
CA LEU A 143 19.81 -5.71 -2.49
C LEU A 143 20.49 -4.48 -3.09
N TYR A 144 20.31 -3.33 -2.47
CA TYR A 144 21.00 -2.12 -2.91
C TYR A 144 22.53 -2.24 -2.80
N LEU A 145 23.03 -2.86 -1.75
CA LEU A 145 24.47 -3.13 -1.60
C LEU A 145 25.02 -4.04 -2.70
N GLU A 146 24.24 -5.05 -3.12
CA GLU A 146 24.64 -6.02 -4.15
C GLU A 146 24.59 -5.44 -5.55
N PHE A 147 23.47 -4.76 -5.90
CA PHE A 147 23.20 -4.33 -7.27
C PHE A 147 23.44 -2.83 -7.53
N GLY A 148 23.66 -2.03 -6.47
CA GLY A 148 23.81 -0.56 -6.57
C GLY A 148 22.52 0.17 -6.98
N SER A 149 21.39 -0.55 -7.13
CA SER A 149 20.09 -0.03 -7.54
C SER A 149 18.96 -0.88 -6.97
N LEU A 150 17.78 -0.27 -6.76
CA LEU A 150 16.55 -0.98 -6.41
C LEU A 150 15.56 -1.06 -7.58
N GLN A 151 15.98 -0.66 -8.77
CA GLN A 151 15.15 -0.83 -9.98
C GLN A 151 14.96 -2.31 -10.31
N LEU A 152 13.73 -2.71 -10.57
CA LEU A 152 13.39 -4.09 -10.94
C LEU A 152 14.14 -4.54 -12.21
N THR A 153 14.27 -3.67 -13.20
CA THR A 153 14.98 -3.96 -14.45
C THR A 153 16.46 -4.20 -14.20
N THR A 154 17.13 -3.32 -13.44
CA THR A 154 18.55 -3.45 -13.12
C THR A 154 18.85 -4.71 -12.34
N ILE A 155 18.01 -5.04 -11.36
CA ILE A 155 18.15 -6.27 -10.56
C ILE A 155 17.95 -7.50 -11.47
N ALA A 156 16.93 -7.50 -12.33
CA ALA A 156 16.64 -8.62 -13.22
C ALA A 156 17.77 -8.88 -14.23
N GLU A 157 18.34 -7.84 -14.83
CA GLU A 157 19.44 -7.94 -15.78
C GLU A 157 20.72 -8.50 -15.14
N ASN A 158 21.02 -8.10 -13.91
CA ASN A 158 22.24 -8.50 -13.21
C ASN A 158 22.05 -9.72 -12.29
N TRP A 159 20.86 -10.33 -12.28
CA TRP A 159 20.54 -11.43 -11.37
C TRP A 159 21.42 -12.67 -11.55
N SER A 160 21.82 -12.98 -12.79
CA SER A 160 22.69 -14.14 -13.10
C SER A 160 24.09 -14.04 -12.48
N GLU A 161 24.53 -12.83 -12.12
CA GLU A 161 25.81 -12.56 -11.49
C GLU A 161 25.68 -12.39 -9.96
N SER A 162 24.46 -12.55 -9.42
CA SER A 162 24.19 -12.35 -7.99
C SER A 162 24.94 -13.37 -7.12
N SER A 163 25.44 -12.87 -6.01
CA SER A 163 26.09 -13.69 -4.99
C SER A 163 25.05 -14.35 -4.05
N VAL A 164 25.53 -15.14 -3.11
CA VAL A 164 24.70 -15.66 -2.00
C VAL A 164 24.02 -14.54 -1.22
N LEU A 165 24.63 -13.35 -1.17
CA LEU A 165 24.06 -12.17 -0.52
C LEU A 165 22.77 -11.72 -1.20
N GLY A 166 22.71 -11.70 -2.53
CA GLY A 166 21.49 -11.37 -3.29
C GLY A 166 20.34 -12.32 -2.98
N LEU A 167 20.61 -13.63 -2.86
CA LEU A 167 19.58 -14.61 -2.49
C LEU A 167 19.07 -14.41 -1.05
N ILE A 168 19.97 -14.14 -0.09
CA ILE A 168 19.58 -13.84 1.29
C ILE A 168 18.77 -12.55 1.34
N ALA A 169 19.19 -11.52 0.63
CA ALA A 169 18.51 -10.24 0.56
C ALA A 169 17.08 -10.38 0.00
N LEU A 170 16.91 -11.13 -1.09
CA LEU A 170 15.60 -11.43 -1.66
C LEU A 170 14.72 -12.21 -0.67
N GLY A 171 15.30 -13.21 0.02
CA GLY A 171 14.59 -13.97 1.06
C GLY A 171 14.08 -13.07 2.18
N LEU A 172 14.87 -12.11 2.64
CA LEU A 172 14.47 -11.14 3.67
C LEU A 172 13.37 -10.20 3.18
N VAL A 173 13.45 -9.74 1.92
CA VAL A 173 12.38 -8.92 1.31
C VAL A 173 11.08 -9.71 1.25
N LEU A 174 11.11 -10.96 0.81
CA LEU A 174 9.91 -11.82 0.72
C LEU A 174 9.31 -12.16 2.09
N VAL A 175 10.13 -12.25 3.13
CA VAL A 175 9.66 -12.48 4.51
C VAL A 175 9.07 -11.21 5.11
N GLY A 176 9.59 -10.04 4.72
CA GLY A 176 9.16 -8.74 5.22
C GLY A 176 7.90 -8.18 4.56
N PHE A 177 7.56 -8.68 3.38
CA PHE A 177 6.38 -8.26 2.59
C PHE A 177 5.24 -9.27 2.76
#